data_e0b721d67a2b41638b7161ab659e1554
#
_entry.id   e0b721d67a2b41638b7161ab659e1554
#
_cell.length_a   1.000
_cell.length_b   1.000
_cell.length_c   1.000
_cell.angle_alpha   90.00
_cell.angle_beta   90.00
_cell.angle_gamma   90.00
#
_symmetry.space_group_name_H-M   'P 1'
#
loop_
_entity.id
_entity.type
_entity.pdbx_description
1 polymer ?
#
loop_
_entity_poly.entity_id
_entity_poly.type
_entity_poly.pdbx_seq_one_letter_code
_entity_poly.pdbx_strand_id
1 'polypeptide(L)'
;MNRKKILSLINIIFSILFLIYVAIVITQQLQRPPEERTWYGKIAGIPYDFRLPTVERIRNTFWNKDTSQIFLPQAFGIGWSINMYPIIHPEEVQKLQ
;
A
#
# COMPACT_ATOMS: atom_id res chain seq x y z
N MET A 1 2.48 -17.59 28.31
CA MET A 1 2.03 -16.21 28.05
C MET A 1 0.58 -16.27 27.60
N ASN A 2 -0.29 -15.42 28.16
CA ASN A 2 -1.70 -15.45 27.79
C ASN A 2 -1.95 -14.74 26.44
N ARG A 3 -3.15 -14.95 25.90
CA ARG A 3 -3.52 -14.45 24.58
C ARG A 3 -3.41 -12.92 24.47
N LYS A 4 -3.81 -12.21 25.53
CA LYS A 4 -3.75 -10.74 25.55
C LYS A 4 -2.32 -10.22 25.46
N LYS A 5 -1.39 -10.86 26.18
CA LYS A 5 0.02 -10.45 26.15
C LYS A 5 0.65 -10.72 24.79
N ILE A 6 0.30 -11.83 24.15
CA ILE A 6 0.78 -12.16 22.81
C ILE A 6 0.30 -11.11 21.81
N LEU A 7 -0.99 -10.75 21.83
CA LEU A 7 -1.55 -9.76 20.95
C LEU A 7 -0.93 -8.38 21.18
N SER A 8 -0.69 -8.01 22.44
CA SER A 8 -0.01 -6.74 22.75
C SER A 8 1.40 -6.69 22.21
N LEU A 9 2.16 -7.79 22.34
CA LEU A 9 3.51 -7.89 21.82
C LEU A 9 3.53 -7.78 20.29
N ILE A 10 2.58 -8.45 19.62
CA ILE A 10 2.45 -8.38 18.17
C ILE A 10 2.17 -6.94 17.74
N ASN A 11 1.24 -6.24 18.41
CA ASN A 11 0.92 -4.86 18.12
C ASN A 11 2.14 -3.94 18.29
N ILE A 12 2.91 -4.14 19.37
CA ILE A 12 4.12 -3.35 19.62
C ILE A 12 5.14 -3.58 18.52
N ILE A 13 5.36 -4.84 18.13
CA ILE A 13 6.32 -5.19 17.10
C ILE A 13 5.92 -4.55 15.76
N PHE A 14 4.66 -4.68 15.35
CA PHE A 14 4.17 -4.08 14.11
C PHE A 14 4.26 -2.56 14.14
N SER A 15 3.97 -1.94 15.29
CA SER A 15 4.08 -0.48 15.44
C SER A 15 5.53 -0.02 15.27
N ILE A 16 6.48 -0.75 15.86
CA ILE A 16 7.90 -0.43 15.73
C ILE A 16 8.34 -0.58 14.27
N LEU A 17 7.97 -1.68 13.62
CA LEU A 17 8.31 -1.92 12.23
C LEU A 17 7.71 -0.85 11.31
N PHE A 18 6.47 -0.43 11.59
CA PHE A 18 5.82 0.64 10.85
C PHE A 18 6.59 1.96 10.98
N LEU A 19 6.97 2.32 12.22
CA LEU A 19 7.72 3.55 12.46
C LEU A 19 9.10 3.51 11.79
N ILE A 20 9.76 2.37 11.82
CA ILE A 20 11.05 2.20 11.14
C ILE A 20 10.88 2.39 9.63
N TYR A 21 9.85 1.77 9.06
CA TYR A 21 9.55 1.89 7.63
C TYR A 21 9.31 3.36 7.24
N VAL A 22 8.47 4.07 8.01
CA VAL A 22 8.17 5.48 7.75
C VAL A 22 9.45 6.32 7.85
N ALA A 23 10.30 6.06 8.84
CA ALA A 23 11.56 6.76 8.98
C ALA A 23 12.48 6.55 7.78
N ILE A 24 12.55 5.32 7.25
CA ILE A 24 13.33 5.01 6.07
C ILE A 24 12.78 5.77 4.85
N VAL A 25 11.46 5.78 4.67
CA VAL A 25 10.82 6.50 3.57
C VAL A 25 11.16 7.99 3.63
N ILE A 26 10.98 8.60 4.78
CA ILE A 26 11.23 10.04 4.96
C ILE A 26 12.71 10.34 4.67
N THR A 27 13.60 9.53 5.21
CA THR A 27 15.04 9.71 5.02
C THR A 27 15.41 9.62 3.54
N GLN A 28 14.90 8.61 2.83
CA GLN A 28 15.19 8.44 1.40
C GLN A 28 14.66 9.61 0.58
N GLN A 29 13.46 10.07 0.86
CA GLN A 29 12.88 11.18 0.12
C GLN A 29 13.62 12.49 0.38
N LEU A 30 14.01 12.73 1.64
CA LEU A 30 14.74 13.95 1.99
C LEU A 30 16.18 13.97 1.45
N GLN A 31 16.77 12.80 1.17
CA GLN A 31 18.08 12.72 0.54
C GLN A 31 18.04 13.10 -0.94
N ARG A 32 16.88 13.08 -1.56
CA ARG A 32 16.68 13.51 -2.94
C ARG A 32 16.52 15.04 -3.00
N PRO A 33 16.94 15.68 -4.11
CA PRO A 33 16.61 17.09 -4.32
C PRO A 33 15.09 17.29 -4.27
N PRO A 34 14.59 18.45 -3.79
CA PRO A 34 13.14 18.66 -3.67
C PRO A 34 12.33 18.37 -4.92
N GLU A 35 12.88 18.67 -6.10
CA GLU A 35 12.22 18.46 -7.38
C GLU A 35 12.13 16.98 -7.79
N GLU A 36 12.91 16.08 -7.11
CA GLU A 36 12.91 14.66 -7.42
C GLU A 36 12.12 13.84 -6.39
N ARG A 37 11.54 14.49 -5.39
CA ARG A 37 10.77 13.81 -4.34
C ARG A 37 9.41 13.42 -4.86
N THR A 38 9.15 12.11 -4.92
CA THR A 38 7.88 11.57 -5.41
C THR A 38 6.90 11.24 -4.30
N TRP A 39 7.41 10.93 -3.09
CA TRP A 39 6.64 10.51 -1.92
C TRP A 39 5.83 9.24 -2.17
N TYR A 40 6.25 8.44 -3.13
CA TYR A 40 5.73 7.09 -3.34
C TYR A 40 6.84 6.21 -3.91
N GLY A 41 6.71 4.90 -3.73
CA GLY A 41 7.69 3.94 -4.22
C GLY A 41 7.56 2.61 -3.50
N LYS A 42 8.68 1.88 -3.46
CA LYS A 42 8.76 0.58 -2.79
C LYS A 42 10.03 0.50 -1.95
N ILE A 43 9.93 -0.14 -0.78
CA ILE A 43 11.08 -0.49 0.04
C ILE A 43 10.94 -1.95 0.39
N ALA A 44 11.96 -2.75 0.09
CA ALA A 44 11.98 -4.20 0.31
C ALA A 44 10.76 -4.89 -0.31
N GLY A 45 10.29 -4.41 -1.46
CA GLY A 45 9.13 -4.95 -2.16
C GLY A 45 7.78 -4.46 -1.65
N ILE A 46 7.75 -3.72 -0.55
CA ILE A 46 6.51 -3.20 0.02
C ILE A 46 6.26 -1.80 -0.56
N PRO A 47 5.12 -1.58 -1.24
CA PRO A 47 4.81 -0.28 -1.81
C PRO A 47 4.35 0.72 -0.74
N TYR A 48 4.61 1.99 -0.98
CA TYR A 48 4.08 3.06 -0.14
C TYR A 48 3.67 4.24 -1.02
N ASP A 49 2.72 5.02 -0.53
CA ASP A 49 2.27 6.25 -1.19
C ASP A 49 1.83 7.24 -0.12
N PHE A 50 2.59 8.32 0.05
CA PHE A 50 2.29 9.37 1.03
C PHE A 50 1.80 10.65 0.37
N ARG A 51 1.39 10.57 -0.90
CA ARG A 51 0.73 11.68 -1.57
C ARG A 51 -0.73 11.76 -1.14
N LEU A 52 -1.31 12.96 -1.18
CA LEU A 52 -2.73 13.10 -0.91
C LEU A 52 -3.53 12.26 -1.91
N PRO A 53 -4.47 11.42 -1.43
CA PRO A 53 -5.26 10.58 -2.33
C PRO A 53 -6.25 11.40 -3.14
N THR A 54 -6.43 11.02 -4.41
CA THR A 54 -7.50 11.57 -5.26
C THR A 54 -8.59 10.52 -5.41
N VAL A 55 -9.80 10.98 -5.78
CA VAL A 55 -10.92 10.06 -6.03
C VAL A 55 -10.54 9.05 -7.12
N GLU A 56 -9.85 9.52 -8.15
CA GLU A 56 -9.40 8.65 -9.24
C GLU A 56 -8.44 7.57 -8.77
N ARG A 57 -7.45 7.93 -7.94
CA ARG A 57 -6.50 6.94 -7.41
C ARG A 57 -7.17 5.94 -6.47
N ILE A 58 -8.11 6.40 -5.66
CA ILE A 58 -8.88 5.52 -4.79
C ILE A 58 -9.68 4.52 -5.63
N ARG A 59 -10.36 5.00 -6.66
CA ARG A 59 -11.12 4.14 -7.57
C ARG A 59 -10.20 3.14 -8.27
N ASN A 60 -9.04 3.57 -8.76
CA ASN A 60 -8.10 2.71 -9.45
C ASN A 60 -7.47 1.66 -8.53
N THR A 61 -7.55 1.85 -7.22
CA THR A 61 -7.08 0.87 -6.25
C THR A 61 -8.17 -0.14 -5.90
N PHE A 62 -9.37 0.32 -5.58
CA PHE A 62 -10.44 -0.53 -5.07
C PHE A 62 -11.38 -1.05 -6.16
N TRP A 63 -11.43 -0.39 -7.32
CA TRP A 63 -12.34 -0.74 -8.40
C TRP A 63 -11.66 -0.49 -9.75
N ASN A 64 -10.62 -1.25 -10.02
CA ASN A 64 -9.84 -1.09 -11.26
C ASN A 64 -10.28 -2.13 -12.28
N LYS A 65 -10.93 -1.65 -13.36
CA LYS A 65 -11.44 -2.48 -14.44
C LYS A 65 -10.35 -2.94 -15.41
N ASP A 66 -9.21 -2.27 -15.41
CA ASP A 66 -8.19 -2.42 -16.44
C ASP A 66 -7.14 -3.47 -16.10
N THR A 67 -7.27 -4.13 -14.95
CA THR A 67 -6.33 -5.16 -14.53
C THR A 67 -7.06 -6.32 -13.85
N SER A 68 -6.51 -7.52 -14.01
CA SER A 68 -6.99 -8.70 -13.30
C SER A 68 -6.37 -8.87 -11.92
N GLN A 69 -5.43 -8.01 -11.55
CA GLN A 69 -4.75 -8.11 -10.26
C GLN A 69 -5.72 -7.77 -9.12
N ILE A 70 -5.70 -8.61 -8.08
CA ILE A 70 -6.53 -8.41 -6.90
C ILE A 70 -5.84 -7.52 -5.89
N PHE A 71 -4.52 -7.68 -5.71
CA PHE A 71 -3.74 -6.87 -4.78
C PHE A 71 -3.04 -5.75 -5.53
N LEU A 72 -3.42 -4.51 -5.20
CA LEU A 72 -2.83 -3.32 -5.81
C LEU A 72 -2.21 -2.45 -4.71
N PRO A 73 -1.14 -1.68 -5.03
CA PRO A 73 -0.59 -0.73 -4.04
C PRO A 73 -1.67 0.23 -3.54
N GLN A 74 -1.59 0.57 -2.26
CA GLN A 74 -2.58 1.46 -1.66
C GLN A 74 -2.56 2.86 -2.28
N ALA A 75 -3.72 3.50 -2.35
CA ALA A 75 -3.83 4.89 -2.80
C ALA A 75 -3.17 5.85 -1.80
N PHE A 76 -3.13 5.48 -0.52
CA PHE A 76 -2.45 6.24 0.52
C PHE A 76 -2.03 5.29 1.63
N GLY A 77 -0.76 5.39 2.05
CA GLY A 77 -0.23 4.58 3.14
C GLY A 77 0.75 3.52 2.65
N ILE A 78 0.87 2.45 3.42
CA ILE A 78 1.86 1.39 3.21
C ILE A 78 1.14 0.08 2.92
N GLY A 79 1.66 -0.68 1.95
CA GLY A 79 1.15 -2.00 1.62
C GLY A 79 0.16 -1.99 0.47
N TRP A 80 -0.78 -2.95 0.50
CA TRP A 80 -1.68 -3.21 -0.61
C TRP A 80 -3.14 -3.09 -0.19
N SER A 81 -4.00 -2.84 -1.17
CA SER A 81 -5.45 -2.88 -1.02
C SER A 81 -6.02 -3.91 -1.99
N ILE A 82 -7.28 -4.28 -1.77
CA ILE A 82 -7.96 -5.26 -2.60
C ILE A 82 -8.72 -4.56 -3.71
N ASN A 83 -8.43 -4.95 -4.96
CA ASN A 83 -9.22 -4.54 -6.10
C ASN A 83 -10.43 -5.44 -6.20
N MET A 84 -11.61 -4.90 -5.95
CA MET A 84 -12.84 -5.68 -5.89
C MET A 84 -13.41 -6.03 -7.26
N TYR A 85 -13.04 -5.28 -8.30
CA TYR A 85 -13.65 -5.45 -9.62
C TYR A 85 -13.48 -6.86 -10.19
N PRO A 86 -12.24 -7.44 -10.26
CA PRO A 86 -12.09 -8.79 -10.79
C PRO A 86 -12.75 -9.87 -9.93
N ILE A 87 -12.97 -9.61 -8.64
CA ILE A 87 -13.66 -10.55 -7.75
C ILE A 87 -15.16 -10.58 -8.07
N ILE A 88 -15.76 -9.41 -8.32
CA ILE A 88 -17.20 -9.27 -8.58
C ILE A 88 -17.51 -9.56 -10.05
N HIS A 89 -16.59 -9.27 -10.95
CA HIS A 89 -16.77 -9.44 -12.39
C HIS A 89 -15.67 -10.36 -13.00
N PRO A 90 -15.62 -11.64 -12.60
CA PRO A 90 -14.56 -12.53 -13.10
C PRO A 90 -14.64 -12.79 -14.60
N GLU A 91 -15.83 -12.68 -15.18
CA GLU A 91 -16.04 -12.87 -16.60
C GLU A 91 -15.32 -11.81 -17.44
N GLU A 92 -15.37 -10.56 -16.97
CA GLU A 92 -14.72 -9.46 -17.68
C GLU A 92 -13.22 -9.50 -17.54
N VAL A 93 -12.72 -10.06 -16.43
CA VAL A 93 -11.30 -10.23 -16.20
C VAL A 93 -10.69 -11.19 -17.21
N GLN A 94 -11.41 -12.23 -17.60
CA GLN A 94 -10.95 -13.19 -18.61
C GLN A 94 -10.73 -12.52 -19.97
N LYS A 95 -11.45 -11.45 -20.26
CA LYS A 95 -11.27 -10.69 -21.51
C LYS A 95 -10.00 -9.85 -21.51
N LEU A 96 -9.45 -9.55 -20.33
CA LEU A 96 -8.20 -8.80 -20.20
C LEU A 96 -6.97 -9.68 -20.36
N GLN A 97 -7.13 -11.00 -20.32
CA GLN A 97 -6.07 -11.98 -20.51
C GLN A 97 -6.03 -12.43 -21.99
#